data_308b8a278f9093ac5da6e29ae9d54b26
#
_entry.id   308b8a278f9093ac5da6e29ae9d54b26
#
_cell.length_a   1.000
_cell.length_b   1.000
_cell.length_c   1.000
_cell.angle_alpha   90.00
_cell.angle_beta   90.00
_cell.angle_gamma   90.00
#
_symmetry.space_group_name_H-M   'P 1'
#
loop_
_entity.id
_entity.type
_entity.pdbx_description
1 polymer ?
#
loop_
_entity_poly.entity_id
_entity_poly.type
_entity_poly.pdbx_seq_one_letter_code
_entity_poly.pdbx_strand_id
1 'polypeptide(L)'
;DRHAYIALLEQYAVLYPVLESAVQNAPSDSTVAFFDHPGLARTQAINNDLDYLLGEDRQPPVALEATRFLAEHFQSEVSPEQLLAHHYLRYLGDLSGGLAIGKLVKRHYSIEDEALNMWRFPGINKPKLFKDDYRAKLDAVTLTREQQEAVIAEAELGFRLNKAIFRQLGETLHVE
;
A
#
# COMPACT_ATOMS: atom_id res chain seq x y z
N ASP A 1 1.89 17.80 -9.41
CA ASP A 1 1.71 17.69 -10.85
C ASP A 1 1.62 16.22 -11.30
N ARG A 2 1.45 15.98 -12.60
CA ARG A 2 1.33 14.63 -13.18
C ARG A 2 2.58 13.77 -12.92
N HIS A 3 3.77 14.37 -13.03
CA HIS A 3 5.04 13.67 -12.77
C HIS A 3 5.14 13.18 -11.33
N ALA A 4 4.73 13.99 -10.36
CA ALA A 4 4.71 13.63 -8.96
C ALA A 4 3.77 12.43 -8.69
N TYR A 5 2.63 12.38 -9.38
CA TYR A 5 1.70 11.26 -9.29
C TYR A 5 2.29 9.98 -9.88
N ILE A 6 2.90 10.06 -11.06
CA ILE A 6 3.59 8.94 -11.69
C ILE A 6 4.70 8.42 -10.78
N ALA A 7 5.56 9.31 -10.28
CA ALA A 7 6.65 8.94 -9.38
C ALA A 7 6.15 8.24 -8.10
N LEU A 8 5.01 8.65 -7.56
CA LEU A 8 4.37 7.96 -6.42
C LEU A 8 3.89 6.56 -6.81
N LEU A 9 3.21 6.42 -7.96
CA LEU A 9 2.74 5.12 -8.45
C LEU A 9 3.90 4.16 -8.73
N GLU A 10 5.05 4.67 -9.21
CA GLU A 10 6.26 3.88 -9.41
C GLU A 10 6.78 3.29 -8.09
N GLN A 11 6.76 4.07 -6.99
CA GLN A 11 7.12 3.55 -5.67
C GLN A 11 6.13 2.48 -5.19
N TYR A 12 4.85 2.69 -5.45
CA TYR A 12 3.83 1.70 -5.13
C TYR A 12 3.94 0.42 -5.99
N ALA A 13 4.34 0.54 -7.26
CA ALA A 13 4.61 -0.62 -8.12
C ALA A 13 5.77 -1.50 -7.63
N VAL A 14 6.67 -0.95 -6.81
CA VAL A 14 7.71 -1.73 -6.12
C VAL A 14 7.18 -2.36 -4.84
N LEU A 15 6.41 -1.62 -4.03
CA LEU A 15 6.01 -2.04 -2.68
C LEU A 15 4.88 -3.06 -2.65
N TYR A 16 3.79 -2.81 -3.42
CA TYR A 16 2.59 -3.62 -3.29
C TYR A 16 2.78 -5.07 -3.74
N PRO A 17 3.49 -5.37 -4.85
CA PRO A 17 3.74 -6.77 -5.23
C PRO A 17 4.48 -7.55 -4.16
N VAL A 18 5.42 -6.91 -3.48
CA VAL A 18 6.24 -7.55 -2.44
C VAL A 18 5.43 -7.77 -1.17
N LEU A 19 4.63 -6.78 -0.75
CA LEU A 19 3.71 -6.93 0.39
C LEU A 19 2.65 -8.01 0.12
N GLU A 20 2.01 -7.97 -1.05
CA GLU A 20 0.99 -8.96 -1.45
C GLU A 20 1.58 -10.37 -1.47
N SER A 21 2.79 -10.54 -2.03
CA SER A 21 3.50 -11.82 -2.01
C SER A 21 3.84 -12.27 -0.60
N ALA A 22 4.30 -11.38 0.28
CA ALA A 22 4.61 -11.73 1.67
C ALA A 22 3.36 -12.19 2.43
N VAL A 23 2.23 -11.51 2.23
CA VAL A 23 0.94 -11.90 2.84
C VAL A 23 0.44 -13.24 2.30
N GLN A 24 0.51 -13.46 0.98
CA GLN A 24 0.09 -14.72 0.34
C GLN A 24 0.97 -15.91 0.74
N ASN A 25 2.25 -15.68 1.01
CA ASN A 25 3.18 -16.73 1.45
C ASN A 25 3.13 -16.99 2.96
N ALA A 26 2.44 -16.17 3.74
CA ALA A 26 2.23 -16.41 5.15
C ALA A 26 1.38 -17.69 5.36
N PRO A 27 1.57 -18.44 6.46
CA PRO A 27 0.75 -19.60 6.76
C PRO A 27 -0.75 -19.27 6.71
N SER A 28 -1.56 -20.14 6.12
CA SER A 28 -2.99 -19.92 5.90
C SER A 28 -3.81 -19.77 7.20
N ASP A 29 -3.29 -20.24 8.30
CA ASP A 29 -3.85 -20.10 9.64
C ASP A 29 -3.21 -18.95 10.44
N SER A 30 -2.35 -18.16 9.80
CA SER A 30 -1.68 -17.03 10.44
C SER A 30 -2.61 -15.83 10.64
N THR A 31 -2.23 -14.96 11.56
CA THR A 31 -2.98 -13.76 11.89
C THR A 31 -3.25 -12.90 10.66
N VAL A 32 -2.25 -12.64 9.82
CA VAL A 32 -2.41 -11.77 8.64
C VAL A 32 -3.30 -12.41 7.57
N ALA A 33 -3.23 -13.73 7.37
CA ALA A 33 -4.03 -14.43 6.37
C ALA A 33 -5.55 -14.29 6.64
N PHE A 34 -5.93 -14.15 7.89
CA PHE A 34 -7.33 -13.94 8.28
C PHE A 34 -7.89 -12.58 7.83
N PHE A 35 -7.03 -11.61 7.54
CA PHE A 35 -7.40 -10.27 7.09
C PHE A 35 -7.26 -10.09 5.58
N ASP A 36 -6.57 -11.00 4.91
CA ASP A 36 -6.38 -10.89 3.46
C ASP A 36 -7.71 -11.06 2.72
N HIS A 37 -7.87 -10.24 1.68
CA HIS A 37 -9.06 -10.26 0.82
C HIS A 37 -8.67 -9.86 -0.60
N PRO A 38 -9.03 -10.65 -1.62
CA PRO A 38 -8.61 -10.39 -3.00
C PRO A 38 -9.03 -9.02 -3.54
N GLY A 39 -10.12 -8.45 -3.04
CA GLY A 39 -10.55 -7.09 -3.38
C GLY A 39 -9.61 -5.97 -2.90
N LEU A 40 -8.68 -6.26 -2.00
CA LEU A 40 -7.68 -5.31 -1.52
C LEU A 40 -6.45 -5.22 -2.42
N ALA A 41 -6.12 -6.25 -3.20
CA ALA A 41 -4.93 -6.29 -4.03
C ALA A 41 -4.83 -5.07 -4.95
N ARG A 42 -3.64 -4.42 -4.96
CA ARG A 42 -3.39 -3.17 -5.70
C ARG A 42 -2.41 -3.31 -6.85
N THR A 43 -1.61 -4.37 -6.88
CA THR A 43 -0.54 -4.54 -7.88
C THR A 43 -1.05 -4.36 -9.31
N GLN A 44 -2.15 -5.02 -9.68
CA GLN A 44 -2.69 -4.90 -11.04
C GLN A 44 -3.27 -3.50 -11.30
N ALA A 45 -3.95 -2.91 -10.33
CA ALA A 45 -4.50 -1.56 -10.44
C ALA A 45 -3.41 -0.52 -10.67
N ILE A 46 -2.30 -0.60 -9.92
CA ILE A 46 -1.14 0.29 -10.06
C ILE A 46 -0.49 0.11 -11.44
N ASN A 47 -0.30 -1.13 -11.89
CA ASN A 47 0.29 -1.39 -13.21
C ASN A 47 -0.60 -0.85 -14.33
N ASN A 48 -1.91 -1.05 -14.26
CA ASN A 48 -2.85 -0.49 -15.24
C ASN A 48 -2.77 1.04 -15.31
N ASP A 49 -2.64 1.71 -14.16
CA ASP A 49 -2.48 3.17 -14.09
C ASP A 49 -1.16 3.62 -14.74
N LEU A 50 -0.06 2.94 -14.44
CA LEU A 50 1.25 3.25 -15.03
C LEU A 50 1.29 2.94 -16.53
N ASP A 51 0.71 1.85 -16.97
CA ASP A 51 0.64 1.49 -18.40
C ASP A 51 -0.18 2.52 -19.20
N TYR A 52 -1.27 3.03 -18.60
CA TYR A 52 -2.03 4.12 -19.19
C TYR A 52 -1.23 5.44 -19.28
N LEU A 53 -0.49 5.77 -18.20
CA LEU A 53 0.24 7.03 -18.07
C LEU A 53 1.54 7.09 -18.87
N LEU A 54 2.24 5.96 -19.01
CA LEU A 54 3.59 5.86 -19.57
C LEU A 54 3.69 4.96 -20.82
N GLY A 55 2.66 4.14 -21.09
CA GLY A 55 2.68 3.11 -22.12
C GLY A 55 3.12 1.74 -21.57
N GLU A 56 2.73 0.68 -22.28
CA GLU A 56 3.02 -0.71 -21.88
C GLU A 56 4.53 -1.06 -21.93
N ASP A 57 5.31 -0.37 -22.78
CA ASP A 57 6.76 -0.56 -22.93
C ASP A 57 7.57 0.27 -21.91
N ARG A 58 6.93 0.78 -20.85
CA ARG A 58 7.59 1.60 -19.81
C ARG A 58 8.76 0.87 -19.15
N GLN A 59 9.77 1.64 -18.77
CA GLN A 59 10.88 1.09 -18.01
C GLN A 59 10.44 0.64 -16.61
N PRO A 60 11.09 -0.37 -16.02
CA PRO A 60 10.86 -0.74 -14.63
C PRO A 60 11.07 0.46 -13.69
N PRO A 61 10.24 0.60 -12.65
CA PRO A 61 10.35 1.72 -11.71
C PRO A 61 11.68 1.65 -10.94
N VAL A 62 12.27 2.82 -10.70
CA VAL A 62 13.46 2.95 -9.86
C VAL A 62 13.02 3.25 -8.42
N ALA A 63 13.32 2.32 -7.52
CA ALA A 63 12.98 2.46 -6.11
C ALA A 63 13.84 3.52 -5.42
N LEU A 64 13.19 4.46 -4.72
CA LEU A 64 13.84 5.33 -3.75
C LEU A 64 14.43 4.52 -2.60
N GLU A 65 15.37 5.08 -1.87
CA GLU A 65 16.03 4.40 -0.76
C GLU A 65 15.04 3.85 0.28
N ALA A 66 14.09 4.67 0.72
CA ALA A 66 13.07 4.25 1.69
C ALA A 66 12.12 3.19 1.12
N THR A 67 11.79 3.25 -0.18
CA THR A 67 10.99 2.24 -0.87
C THR A 67 11.73 0.92 -0.93
N ARG A 68 12.99 0.93 -1.34
CA ARG A 68 13.84 -0.27 -1.40
C ARG A 68 13.99 -0.91 -0.03
N PHE A 69 14.28 -0.11 0.99
CA PHE A 69 14.40 -0.60 2.36
C PHE A 69 13.12 -1.33 2.83
N LEU A 70 11.95 -0.73 2.58
CA LEU A 70 10.67 -1.34 2.96
C LEU A 70 10.36 -2.61 2.15
N ALA A 71 10.67 -2.62 0.85
CA ALA A 71 10.50 -3.81 0.02
C ALA A 71 11.42 -4.96 0.46
N GLU A 72 12.70 -4.68 0.76
CA GLU A 72 13.65 -5.65 1.31
C GLU A 72 13.20 -6.16 2.68
N HIS A 73 12.63 -5.28 3.52
CA HIS A 73 12.05 -5.66 4.80
C HIS A 73 10.93 -6.68 4.65
N PHE A 74 9.99 -6.48 3.71
CA PHE A 74 8.92 -7.47 3.45
C PHE A 74 9.44 -8.81 2.92
N GLN A 75 10.62 -8.85 2.31
CA GLN A 75 11.27 -10.07 1.83
C GLN A 75 12.12 -10.77 2.91
N SER A 76 12.33 -10.11 4.05
CA SER A 76 13.03 -10.68 5.19
C SER A 76 12.10 -11.54 6.06
N GLU A 77 12.61 -12.07 7.16
CA GLU A 77 11.82 -12.82 8.14
C GLU A 77 10.92 -11.90 8.96
N VAL A 78 9.81 -11.46 8.35
CA VAL A 78 8.77 -10.65 9.00
C VAL A 78 7.67 -11.58 9.49
N SER A 79 7.27 -11.46 10.77
CA SER A 79 6.22 -12.30 11.34
C SER A 79 4.84 -11.96 10.75
N PRO A 80 3.87 -12.89 10.82
CA PRO A 80 2.49 -12.60 10.39
C PRO A 80 1.85 -11.43 11.11
N GLU A 81 2.18 -11.21 12.38
CA GLU A 81 1.70 -10.06 13.17
C GLU A 81 2.30 -8.75 12.67
N GLN A 82 3.58 -8.75 12.33
CA GLN A 82 4.25 -7.59 11.73
C GLN A 82 3.68 -7.28 10.35
N LEU A 83 3.45 -8.30 9.51
CA LEU A 83 2.76 -8.14 8.22
C LEU A 83 1.35 -7.57 8.39
N LEU A 84 0.62 -7.97 9.44
CA LEU A 84 -0.70 -7.42 9.75
C LEU A 84 -0.64 -5.91 10.01
N ALA A 85 0.41 -5.40 10.67
CA ALA A 85 0.60 -3.97 10.86
C ALA A 85 0.67 -3.23 9.51
N HIS A 86 1.47 -3.72 8.58
CA HIS A 86 1.58 -3.13 7.23
C HIS A 86 0.32 -3.32 6.40
N HIS A 87 -0.34 -4.46 6.50
CA HIS A 87 -1.62 -4.73 5.86
C HIS A 87 -2.68 -3.70 6.29
N TYR A 88 -2.79 -3.46 7.60
CA TYR A 88 -3.66 -2.45 8.16
C TYR A 88 -3.32 -1.04 7.64
N LEU A 89 -2.06 -0.62 7.76
CA LEU A 89 -1.63 0.72 7.38
C LEU A 89 -1.89 1.01 5.90
N ARG A 90 -1.59 0.06 5.02
CA ARG A 90 -1.77 0.24 3.58
C ARG A 90 -3.22 0.15 3.18
N TYR A 91 -3.86 -0.98 3.37
CA TYR A 91 -5.18 -1.23 2.78
C TYR A 91 -6.31 -0.46 3.45
N LEU A 92 -6.32 -0.30 4.79
CA LEU A 92 -7.31 0.57 5.42
C LEU A 92 -7.05 2.05 5.15
N GLY A 93 -5.79 2.44 5.03
CA GLY A 93 -5.40 3.78 4.57
C GLY A 93 -5.93 4.07 3.18
N ASP A 94 -5.69 3.17 2.24
CA ASP A 94 -6.14 3.29 0.84
C ASP A 94 -7.67 3.30 0.73
N LEU A 95 -8.36 2.40 1.42
CA LEU A 95 -9.83 2.38 1.48
C LEU A 95 -10.43 3.63 2.13
N SER A 96 -9.73 4.22 3.10
CA SER A 96 -10.21 5.41 3.82
C SER A 96 -9.97 6.69 3.05
N GLY A 97 -8.81 6.80 2.42
CA GLY A 97 -8.37 8.00 1.69
C GLY A 97 -8.56 7.95 0.17
N GLY A 98 -8.63 6.74 -0.41
CA GLY A 98 -8.50 6.54 -1.84
C GLY A 98 -9.48 7.35 -2.69
N LEU A 99 -10.78 7.34 -2.36
CA LEU A 99 -11.76 8.14 -3.10
C LEU A 99 -11.50 9.64 -3.03
N ALA A 100 -11.03 10.14 -1.88
CA ALA A 100 -10.69 11.56 -1.71
C ALA A 100 -9.40 11.88 -2.46
N ILE A 101 -8.37 11.05 -2.32
CA ILE A 101 -7.09 11.20 -3.02
C ILE A 101 -7.29 11.14 -4.52
N GLY A 102 -8.02 10.16 -5.05
CA GLY A 102 -8.33 10.05 -6.47
C GLY A 102 -9.01 11.30 -7.02
N LYS A 103 -9.97 11.88 -6.29
CA LYS A 103 -10.62 13.16 -6.68
C LYS A 103 -9.65 14.33 -6.68
N LEU A 104 -8.75 14.40 -5.68
CA LEU A 104 -7.73 15.46 -5.60
C LEU A 104 -6.72 15.35 -6.73
N VAL A 105 -6.23 14.15 -7.00
CA VAL A 105 -5.28 13.87 -8.09
C VAL A 105 -5.91 14.22 -9.45
N LYS A 106 -7.15 13.77 -9.68
CA LYS A 106 -7.90 14.13 -10.90
C LYS A 106 -8.02 15.65 -11.06
N ARG A 107 -8.44 16.34 -9.99
CA ARG A 107 -8.72 17.79 -10.04
C ARG A 107 -7.46 18.63 -10.16
N HIS A 108 -6.40 18.30 -9.42
CA HIS A 108 -5.22 19.16 -9.32
C HIS A 108 -4.12 18.82 -10.31
N TYR A 109 -4.08 17.54 -10.76
CA TYR A 109 -3.02 17.08 -11.67
C TYR A 109 -3.54 16.69 -13.04
N SER A 110 -4.84 16.91 -13.29
CA SER A 110 -5.50 16.58 -14.56
C SER A 110 -5.28 15.12 -14.97
N ILE A 111 -5.36 14.22 -14.00
CA ILE A 111 -5.25 12.77 -14.26
C ILE A 111 -6.61 12.24 -14.70
N GLU A 112 -6.60 11.46 -15.75
CA GLU A 112 -7.76 10.83 -16.35
C GLU A 112 -8.31 9.71 -15.46
N ASP A 113 -9.60 9.40 -15.60
CA ASP A 113 -10.27 8.37 -14.78
C ASP A 113 -9.67 6.96 -14.98
N GLU A 114 -9.14 6.70 -16.15
CA GLU A 114 -8.49 5.46 -16.56
C GLU A 114 -7.19 5.20 -15.80
N ALA A 115 -6.56 6.25 -15.26
CA ALA A 115 -5.32 6.18 -14.47
C ALA A 115 -5.54 6.37 -12.97
N LEU A 116 -6.73 6.04 -12.46
CA LEU A 116 -7.10 6.16 -11.05
C LEU A 116 -7.54 4.83 -10.44
N ASN A 117 -7.12 3.70 -11.03
CA ASN A 117 -7.49 2.36 -10.57
C ASN A 117 -6.92 2.04 -9.19
N MET A 118 -5.72 2.56 -8.85
CA MET A 118 -5.13 2.44 -7.52
C MET A 118 -6.11 2.84 -6.41
N TRP A 119 -6.92 3.86 -6.65
CA TRP A 119 -7.84 4.45 -5.66
C TRP A 119 -9.25 3.87 -5.70
N ARG A 120 -9.48 2.88 -6.57
CA ARG A 120 -10.79 2.21 -6.73
C ARG A 120 -10.72 0.77 -6.27
N PHE A 121 -11.71 0.35 -5.52
CA PHE A 121 -11.81 -1.00 -4.97
C PHE A 121 -13.09 -1.68 -5.46
N PRO A 122 -13.15 -2.11 -6.74
CA PRO A 122 -14.38 -2.70 -7.29
C PRO A 122 -14.79 -3.99 -6.60
N GLY A 123 -13.84 -4.71 -5.98
CA GLY A 123 -14.10 -5.91 -5.18
C GLY A 123 -14.64 -5.65 -3.77
N ILE A 124 -14.74 -4.37 -3.34
CA ILE A 124 -15.23 -3.98 -2.02
C ILE A 124 -16.50 -3.12 -2.18
N ASN A 125 -17.65 -3.76 -2.25
CA ASN A 125 -18.93 -3.08 -2.52
C ASN A 125 -19.34 -2.06 -1.44
N LYS A 126 -18.97 -2.29 -0.18
CA LYS A 126 -19.32 -1.46 0.97
C LYS A 126 -18.09 -1.12 1.80
N PRO A 127 -17.23 -0.18 1.36
CA PRO A 127 -15.95 0.11 2.03
C PRO A 127 -16.08 0.44 3.52
N LYS A 128 -17.14 1.16 3.92
CA LYS A 128 -17.37 1.48 5.34
C LYS A 128 -17.58 0.23 6.17
N LEU A 129 -18.47 -0.65 5.73
CA LEU A 129 -18.77 -1.90 6.45
C LEU A 129 -17.55 -2.83 6.47
N PHE A 130 -16.82 -2.91 5.37
CA PHE A 130 -15.58 -3.68 5.30
C PHE A 130 -14.55 -3.20 6.32
N LYS A 131 -14.36 -1.90 6.44
CA LYS A 131 -13.43 -1.32 7.44
C LYS A 131 -13.90 -1.53 8.87
N ASP A 132 -15.21 -1.44 9.12
CA ASP A 132 -15.79 -1.66 10.45
C ASP A 132 -15.62 -3.14 10.84
N ASP A 133 -15.85 -4.08 9.92
CA ASP A 133 -15.61 -5.52 10.12
C ASP A 133 -14.12 -5.82 10.35
N TYR A 134 -13.25 -5.22 9.55
CA TYR A 134 -11.81 -5.36 9.71
C TYR A 134 -11.34 -4.92 11.12
N ARG A 135 -11.82 -3.77 11.59
CA ARG A 135 -11.47 -3.28 12.93
C ARG A 135 -12.03 -4.17 14.03
N ALA A 136 -13.28 -4.63 13.89
CA ALA A 136 -13.88 -5.55 14.84
C ALA A 136 -13.10 -6.88 14.92
N LYS A 137 -12.64 -7.41 13.79
CA LYS A 137 -11.76 -8.58 13.76
C LYS A 137 -10.42 -8.29 14.45
N LEU A 138 -9.84 -7.12 14.21
CA LEU A 138 -8.57 -6.72 14.84
C LEU A 138 -8.70 -6.61 16.36
N ASP A 139 -9.81 -6.05 16.85
CA ASP A 139 -10.11 -5.96 18.28
C ASP A 139 -10.32 -7.35 18.92
N ALA A 140 -10.75 -8.35 18.14
CA ALA A 140 -10.98 -9.71 18.58
C ALA A 140 -9.74 -10.61 18.50
N VAL A 141 -8.67 -10.18 17.84
CA VAL A 141 -7.43 -10.96 17.75
C VAL A 141 -6.76 -11.07 19.11
N THR A 142 -6.47 -12.29 19.53
CA THR A 142 -5.73 -12.54 20.76
C THR A 142 -4.22 -12.56 20.45
N LEU A 143 -3.52 -11.53 20.88
CA LEU A 143 -2.07 -11.42 20.77
C LEU A 143 -1.44 -11.46 22.16
N THR A 144 -0.29 -12.11 22.27
CA THR A 144 0.56 -11.98 23.46
C THR A 144 1.07 -10.54 23.58
N ARG A 145 1.53 -10.14 24.75
CA ARG A 145 2.12 -8.81 24.95
C ARG A 145 3.29 -8.56 24.00
N GLU A 146 4.14 -9.56 23.82
CA GLU A 146 5.29 -9.48 22.91
C GLU A 146 4.84 -9.25 21.45
N GLN A 147 3.81 -9.98 20.99
CA GLN A 147 3.23 -9.79 19.67
C GLN A 147 2.60 -8.39 19.51
N GLN A 148 1.90 -7.90 20.52
CA GLN A 148 1.34 -6.53 20.50
C GLN A 148 2.44 -5.47 20.39
N GLU A 149 3.52 -5.61 21.15
CA GLU A 149 4.67 -4.72 21.09
C GLU A 149 5.34 -4.77 19.70
N ALA A 150 5.46 -5.96 19.10
CA ALA A 150 5.97 -6.12 17.74
C ALA A 150 5.08 -5.45 16.68
N VAL A 151 3.75 -5.60 16.77
CA VAL A 151 2.79 -4.92 15.87
C VAL A 151 2.91 -3.40 15.96
N ILE A 152 3.02 -2.86 17.19
CA ILE A 152 3.14 -1.41 17.41
C ILE A 152 4.44 -0.89 16.82
N ALA A 153 5.57 -1.54 17.12
CA ALA A 153 6.88 -1.15 16.60
C ALA A 153 6.91 -1.18 15.06
N GLU A 154 6.27 -2.18 14.48
CA GLU A 154 6.18 -2.35 13.03
C GLU A 154 5.28 -1.28 12.39
N ALA A 155 4.18 -0.92 13.03
CA ALA A 155 3.32 0.18 12.58
C ALA A 155 4.08 1.52 12.61
N GLU A 156 4.85 1.79 13.66
CA GLU A 156 5.71 2.98 13.75
C GLU A 156 6.77 3.00 12.63
N LEU A 157 7.40 1.85 12.34
CA LEU A 157 8.32 1.71 11.21
C LEU A 157 7.62 2.03 9.89
N GLY A 158 6.43 1.47 9.66
CA GLY A 158 5.63 1.71 8.46
C GLY A 158 5.29 3.18 8.25
N PHE A 159 4.85 3.89 9.28
CA PHE A 159 4.60 5.34 9.22
C PHE A 159 5.87 6.14 8.93
N ARG A 160 6.97 5.81 9.59
CA ARG A 160 8.25 6.49 9.41
C ARG A 160 8.79 6.32 7.99
N LEU A 161 8.72 5.11 7.43
CA LEU A 161 9.16 4.83 6.06
C LEU A 161 8.23 5.47 5.02
N ASN A 162 6.93 5.46 5.26
CA ASN A 162 5.99 6.16 4.39
C ASN A 162 6.28 7.67 4.32
N LYS A 163 6.56 8.30 5.47
CA LYS A 163 7.00 9.71 5.53
C LYS A 163 8.31 9.92 4.79
N ALA A 164 9.26 8.99 4.89
CA ALA A 164 10.54 9.07 4.19
C ALA A 164 10.37 8.97 2.68
N ILE A 165 9.49 8.10 2.18
CA ILE A 165 9.17 7.99 0.74
C ILE A 165 8.63 9.33 0.22
N PHE A 166 7.65 9.93 0.89
CA PHE A 166 7.11 11.23 0.47
C PHE A 166 8.15 12.35 0.51
N ARG A 167 9.02 12.36 1.51
CA ARG A 167 10.13 13.33 1.56
C ARG A 167 11.09 13.15 0.38
N GLN A 168 11.54 11.92 0.12
CA GLN A 168 12.45 11.62 -0.99
C GLN A 168 11.81 11.94 -2.36
N LEU A 169 10.51 11.68 -2.52
CA LEU A 169 9.77 12.11 -3.72
C LEU A 169 9.83 13.63 -3.88
N GLY A 170 9.58 14.39 -2.82
CA GLY A 170 9.67 15.85 -2.86
C GLY A 170 11.07 16.35 -3.23
N GLU A 171 12.11 15.75 -2.66
CA GLU A 171 13.51 16.07 -2.96
C GLU A 171 13.86 15.81 -4.43
N THR A 172 13.43 14.66 -4.98
CA THR A 172 13.69 14.27 -6.38
C THR A 172 12.99 15.21 -7.38
N LEU A 173 11.76 15.64 -7.08
CA LEU A 173 10.95 16.47 -7.95
C LEU A 173 11.33 17.97 -7.92
N HIS A 174 12.10 18.41 -6.91
CA HIS A 174 12.57 19.80 -6.80
C HIS A 174 13.97 20.03 -7.37
N VAL A 175 14.63 19.00 -7.86
CA VAL A 175 15.99 19.07 -8.46
C VAL A 175 15.93 19.30 -9.98
N GLU A 176 14.74 19.26 -10.58
CA GLU A 176 14.49 19.62 -11.98
C GLU A 176 13.94 21.05 -12.09
#